data_f7335af24260ee739944af08ad326895
#
_entry.id   f7335af24260ee739944af08ad326895
#
_cell.length_a   1.000
_cell.length_b   1.000
_cell.length_c   1.000
_cell.angle_alpha   90.00
_cell.angle_beta   90.00
_cell.angle_gamma   90.00
#
_symmetry.space_group_name_H-M   'P 1'
#
loop_
_entity.id
_entity.type
_entity.pdbx_description
1 polymer ?
#
loop_
_entity_poly.entity_id
_entity_poly.type
_entity_poly.pdbx_seq_one_letter_code
_entity_poly.pdbx_strand_id
1 'polypeptide(L)'
;YLDEIQYLNKKQQQTLLEYIENGKITLIASTTENPYFYVYNAILSRSTVFEFKPVEKDEAQRAVSRALNYLEARDSVTILPEPGVKEHIAQSCGGDIRKALNAVEFLYTATRPENGVVRLTMADAKQVSQRSAMRYDKSGDDHYDDLSALMKSIRGSDPDAAIHYRAGAHGAGLLGDIEGASRKTPLPKPCGTLL
;
A
#
# COMPACT_ATOMS: atom_id res chain seq x y z
N TYR A 1 -22.23 6.70 3.42
CA TYR A 1 -20.77 6.51 3.42
C TYR A 1 -20.24 6.55 1.98
N LEU A 2 -19.19 7.32 1.76
CA LEU A 2 -18.54 7.49 0.47
C LEU A 2 -17.06 7.16 0.62
N ASP A 3 -16.64 6.04 0.02
CA ASP A 3 -15.25 5.63 0.00
C ASP A 3 -14.51 6.30 -1.16
N GLU A 4 -13.28 6.72 -0.92
CA GLU A 4 -12.39 7.35 -1.90
C GLU A 4 -13.03 8.56 -2.60
N ILE A 5 -13.45 9.56 -1.81
CA ILE A 5 -14.16 10.75 -2.30
C ILE A 5 -13.38 11.53 -3.38
N GLN A 6 -12.05 11.41 -3.43
CA GLN A 6 -11.21 12.08 -4.44
C GLN A 6 -11.52 11.64 -5.88
N TYR A 7 -12.15 10.47 -6.09
CA TYR A 7 -12.58 10.06 -7.42
C TYR A 7 -13.79 10.82 -7.95
N LEU A 8 -14.52 11.51 -7.08
CA LEU A 8 -15.55 12.43 -7.51
C LEU A 8 -14.92 13.75 -7.96
N ASN A 9 -15.29 14.22 -9.14
CA ASN A 9 -14.86 15.54 -9.58
C ASN A 9 -15.54 16.68 -8.76
N LYS A 10 -14.99 17.89 -8.84
CA LYS A 10 -15.49 19.03 -8.05
C LYS A 10 -16.99 19.32 -8.24
N LYS A 11 -17.53 19.14 -9.46
CA LYS A 11 -18.96 19.32 -9.74
C LYS A 11 -19.81 18.28 -9.03
N GLN A 12 -19.38 17.02 -9.03
CA GLN A 12 -20.07 15.94 -8.33
C GLN A 12 -20.03 16.13 -6.82
N GLN A 13 -18.90 16.55 -6.29
CA GLN A 13 -18.77 16.90 -4.86
C GLN A 13 -19.68 18.11 -4.51
N GLN A 14 -19.77 19.11 -5.39
CA GLN A 14 -20.61 20.28 -5.19
C GLN A 14 -22.10 19.94 -5.14
N THR A 15 -22.58 18.95 -5.90
CA THR A 15 -23.98 18.51 -5.82
C THR A 15 -24.35 17.91 -4.47
N LEU A 16 -23.41 17.34 -3.73
CA LEU A 16 -23.63 16.82 -2.37
C LEU A 16 -23.87 17.94 -1.36
N LEU A 17 -23.32 19.14 -1.63
CA LEU A 17 -23.32 20.24 -0.69
C LEU A 17 -24.73 20.70 -0.32
N GLU A 18 -25.64 20.80 -1.29
CA GLU A 18 -27.03 21.17 -1.07
C GLU A 18 -27.75 20.22 -0.10
N TYR A 19 -27.50 18.90 -0.24
CA TYR A 19 -28.11 17.90 0.62
C TYR A 19 -27.51 17.88 2.02
N ILE A 20 -26.23 18.21 2.16
CA ILE A 20 -25.55 18.35 3.45
C ILE A 20 -26.08 19.59 4.17
N GLU A 21 -26.15 20.73 3.49
CA GLU A 21 -26.62 22.00 4.06
C GLU A 21 -28.08 21.95 4.51
N ASN A 22 -28.92 21.27 3.75
CA ASN A 22 -30.33 21.10 4.08
C ASN A 22 -30.58 19.99 5.12
N GLY A 23 -29.52 19.37 5.65
CA GLY A 23 -29.61 18.27 6.64
C GLY A 23 -30.28 17.00 6.11
N LYS A 24 -30.44 16.86 4.79
CA LYS A 24 -31.05 15.67 4.16
C LYS A 24 -30.13 14.46 4.21
N ILE A 25 -28.80 14.67 4.26
CA ILE A 25 -27.80 13.60 4.38
C ILE A 25 -26.75 13.98 5.41
N THR A 26 -26.23 12.94 6.10
CA THR A 26 -25.01 13.02 6.87
C THR A 26 -23.91 12.32 6.06
N LEU A 27 -22.90 13.09 5.64
CA LEU A 27 -21.81 12.54 4.85
C LEU A 27 -20.70 12.01 5.77
N ILE A 28 -20.32 10.74 5.57
CA ILE A 28 -19.09 10.14 6.06
C ILE A 28 -18.30 9.74 4.83
N ALA A 29 -17.12 10.32 4.66
CA ALA A 29 -16.27 10.04 3.49
C ALA A 29 -14.87 9.64 3.92
N SER A 30 -14.22 8.79 3.14
CA SER A 30 -12.81 8.43 3.28
C SER A 30 -12.01 8.82 2.05
N THR A 31 -10.72 9.03 2.23
CA THR A 31 -9.76 9.29 1.15
C THR A 31 -8.38 8.82 1.57
N THR A 32 -7.61 8.28 0.63
CA THR A 32 -6.18 7.98 0.80
C THR A 32 -5.29 9.19 0.49
N GLU A 33 -5.87 10.23 -0.13
CA GLU A 33 -5.18 11.45 -0.51
C GLU A 33 -5.32 12.55 0.54
N ASN A 34 -4.49 13.60 0.43
CA ASN A 34 -4.62 14.75 1.32
C ASN A 34 -5.97 15.48 1.07
N PRO A 35 -6.91 15.45 2.04
CA PRO A 35 -8.25 15.99 1.84
C PRO A 35 -8.26 17.47 1.49
N TYR A 36 -7.28 18.26 1.94
CA TYR A 36 -7.21 19.69 1.68
C TYR A 36 -6.93 20.03 0.21
N PHE A 37 -6.42 19.07 -0.58
CA PHE A 37 -6.18 19.27 -2.02
C PHE A 37 -7.28 18.66 -2.90
N TYR A 38 -7.87 17.55 -2.47
CA TYR A 38 -8.76 16.74 -3.30
C TYR A 38 -10.24 16.90 -2.97
N VAL A 39 -10.57 17.25 -1.72
CA VAL A 39 -11.97 17.47 -1.32
C VAL A 39 -12.34 18.93 -1.51
N TYR A 40 -13.57 19.16 -1.98
CA TYR A 40 -14.09 20.51 -2.20
C TYR A 40 -14.15 21.29 -0.88
N ASN A 41 -13.54 22.48 -0.86
CA ASN A 41 -13.38 23.29 0.36
C ASN A 41 -14.68 23.57 1.11
N ALA A 42 -15.81 23.73 0.38
CA ALA A 42 -17.09 23.94 1.02
C ALA A 42 -17.60 22.72 1.80
N ILE A 43 -17.23 21.49 1.41
CA ILE A 43 -17.49 20.27 2.17
C ILE A 43 -16.55 20.23 3.39
N LEU A 44 -15.26 20.48 3.20
CA LEU A 44 -14.27 20.48 4.30
C LEU A 44 -14.64 21.46 5.40
N SER A 45 -15.08 22.67 5.05
CA SER A 45 -15.48 23.70 6.03
C SER A 45 -16.68 23.30 6.91
N ARG A 46 -17.43 22.27 6.48
CA ARG A 46 -18.60 21.72 7.17
C ARG A 46 -18.36 20.32 7.75
N SER A 47 -17.12 19.85 7.67
CA SER A 47 -16.74 18.49 8.06
C SER A 47 -15.63 18.52 9.12
N THR A 48 -15.58 17.48 9.93
CA THR A 48 -14.43 17.23 10.80
C THR A 48 -13.54 16.19 10.13
N VAL A 49 -12.26 16.54 9.99
CA VAL A 49 -11.27 15.65 9.38
C VAL A 49 -10.58 14.86 10.47
N PHE A 50 -10.53 13.54 10.29
CA PHE A 50 -9.81 12.59 11.14
C PHE A 50 -8.71 11.92 10.34
N GLU A 51 -7.50 11.91 10.87
CA GLU A 51 -6.37 11.20 10.28
C GLU A 51 -6.29 9.78 10.86
N PHE A 52 -6.26 8.79 9.98
CA PHE A 52 -5.99 7.39 10.36
C PHE A 52 -4.51 7.10 10.17
N LYS A 53 -3.84 6.79 11.27
CA LYS A 53 -2.43 6.38 11.25
C LYS A 53 -2.31 4.89 10.96
N PRO A 54 -1.16 4.44 10.41
CA PRO A 54 -0.85 3.01 10.31
C PRO A 54 -1.03 2.33 11.67
N VAL A 55 -1.55 1.10 11.65
CA VAL A 55 -1.81 0.34 12.88
C VAL A 55 -0.50 -0.12 13.49
N GLU A 56 -0.36 0.03 14.81
CA GLU A 56 0.82 -0.40 15.55
C GLU A 56 0.96 -1.94 15.53
N LYS A 57 2.20 -2.41 15.69
CA LYS A 57 2.54 -3.83 15.62
C LYS A 57 1.70 -4.70 16.58
N ASP A 58 1.49 -4.24 17.80
CA ASP A 58 0.75 -4.99 18.81
C ASP A 58 -0.74 -5.12 18.46
N GLU A 59 -1.32 -4.07 17.91
CA GLU A 59 -2.69 -4.07 17.41
C GLU A 59 -2.83 -4.98 16.17
N ALA A 60 -1.86 -4.94 15.26
CA ALA A 60 -1.81 -5.85 14.12
C ALA A 60 -1.73 -7.31 14.58
N GLN A 61 -0.93 -7.62 15.59
CA GLN A 61 -0.83 -8.97 16.16
C GLN A 61 -2.14 -9.44 16.80
N ARG A 62 -2.88 -8.55 17.47
CA ARG A 62 -4.22 -8.84 17.98
C ARG A 62 -5.20 -9.15 16.84
N ALA A 63 -5.13 -8.39 15.74
CA ALA A 63 -5.95 -8.64 14.56
C ALA A 63 -5.64 -10.00 13.92
N VAL A 64 -4.36 -10.36 13.77
CA VAL A 64 -3.91 -11.68 13.31
C VAL A 64 -4.46 -12.78 14.22
N SER A 65 -4.35 -12.62 15.53
CA SER A 65 -4.85 -13.62 16.48
C SER A 65 -6.37 -13.80 16.39
N ARG A 66 -7.14 -12.71 16.24
CA ARG A 66 -8.59 -12.78 16.03
C ARG A 66 -8.95 -13.48 14.72
N ALA A 67 -8.18 -13.24 13.64
CA ALA A 67 -8.40 -13.89 12.37
C ALA A 67 -8.19 -15.41 12.45
N LEU A 68 -7.12 -15.87 13.12
CA LEU A 68 -6.89 -17.28 13.35
C LEU A 68 -8.02 -17.94 14.16
N ASN A 69 -8.44 -17.33 15.26
CA ASN A 69 -9.55 -17.83 16.07
C ASN A 69 -10.87 -17.87 15.28
N TYR A 70 -11.09 -16.91 14.38
CA TYR A 70 -12.26 -16.91 13.50
C TYR A 70 -12.23 -18.10 12.52
N LEU A 71 -11.06 -18.38 11.92
CA LEU A 71 -10.89 -19.52 11.01
C LEU A 71 -11.07 -20.85 11.74
N GLU A 72 -10.53 -21.01 12.96
CA GLU A 72 -10.77 -22.17 13.82
C GLU A 72 -12.25 -22.43 14.04
N ALA A 73 -12.98 -21.38 14.43
CA ALA A 73 -14.40 -21.49 14.71
C ALA A 73 -15.24 -21.77 13.46
N ARG A 74 -14.89 -21.13 12.33
CA ARG A 74 -15.60 -21.28 11.06
C ARG A 74 -15.50 -22.72 10.51
N ASP A 75 -14.29 -23.27 10.53
CA ASP A 75 -14.01 -24.55 9.86
C ASP A 75 -13.91 -25.74 10.85
N SER A 76 -14.14 -25.48 12.14
CA SER A 76 -14.07 -26.48 13.23
C SER A 76 -12.73 -27.26 13.23
N VAL A 77 -11.64 -26.53 13.04
CA VAL A 77 -10.26 -27.04 13.06
C VAL A 77 -9.47 -26.42 14.20
N THR A 78 -8.36 -27.04 14.59
CA THR A 78 -7.41 -26.44 15.53
C THR A 78 -6.23 -25.87 14.74
N ILE A 79 -5.92 -24.57 14.91
CA ILE A 79 -4.79 -23.93 14.25
C ILE A 79 -3.64 -23.77 15.24
N LEU A 80 -2.49 -24.37 14.93
CA LEU A 80 -1.28 -24.32 15.75
C LEU A 80 -0.19 -23.53 15.02
N PRO A 81 -0.09 -22.22 15.25
CA PRO A 81 1.02 -21.43 14.71
C PRO A 81 2.29 -21.70 15.50
N GLU A 82 3.41 -21.86 14.80
CA GLU A 82 4.73 -21.89 15.44
C GLU A 82 5.04 -20.57 16.16
N PRO A 83 5.90 -20.61 17.20
CA PRO A 83 6.34 -19.38 17.88
C PRO A 83 6.89 -18.36 16.90
N GLY A 84 6.44 -17.09 17.00
CA GLY A 84 6.88 -16.01 16.16
C GLY A 84 6.10 -15.82 14.84
N VAL A 85 5.24 -16.75 14.42
CA VAL A 85 4.46 -16.63 13.17
C VAL A 85 3.53 -15.42 13.21
N LYS A 86 2.80 -15.23 14.31
CA LYS A 86 1.87 -14.10 14.47
C LYS A 86 2.61 -12.76 14.44
N GLU A 87 3.72 -12.70 15.14
CA GLU A 87 4.61 -11.53 15.20
C GLU A 87 5.20 -11.19 13.84
N HIS A 88 5.63 -12.22 13.11
CA HIS A 88 6.20 -12.06 11.77
C HIS A 88 5.16 -11.50 10.79
N ILE A 89 3.94 -12.05 10.77
CA ILE A 89 2.86 -11.55 9.91
C ILE A 89 2.52 -10.10 10.28
N ALA A 90 2.35 -9.80 11.56
CA ALA A 90 2.05 -8.45 12.03
C ALA A 90 3.15 -7.43 11.68
N GLN A 91 4.41 -7.85 11.74
CA GLN A 91 5.55 -6.99 11.38
C GLN A 91 5.66 -6.76 9.88
N SER A 92 5.40 -7.79 9.07
CA SER A 92 5.52 -7.73 7.61
C SER A 92 4.40 -6.95 6.92
N CYS A 93 3.29 -6.67 7.63
CA CYS A 93 2.18 -5.91 7.06
C CYS A 93 2.41 -4.39 7.03
N GLY A 94 3.43 -3.87 7.71
CA GLY A 94 3.74 -2.43 7.72
C GLY A 94 2.61 -1.53 8.24
N GLY A 95 1.74 -2.04 9.13
CA GLY A 95 0.58 -1.32 9.67
C GLY A 95 -0.70 -1.42 8.82
N ASP A 96 -0.66 -2.15 7.72
CA ASP A 96 -1.83 -2.45 6.88
C ASP A 96 -2.48 -3.77 7.32
N ILE A 97 -3.59 -3.65 8.05
CA ILE A 97 -4.34 -4.81 8.56
C ILE A 97 -4.90 -5.67 7.45
N ARG A 98 -5.28 -5.10 6.29
CA ARG A 98 -5.77 -5.88 5.15
C ARG A 98 -4.68 -6.82 4.63
N LYS A 99 -3.43 -6.35 4.53
CA LYS A 99 -2.28 -7.20 4.19
C LYS A 99 -2.09 -8.33 5.21
N ALA A 100 -2.19 -8.02 6.50
CA ALA A 100 -2.04 -9.02 7.55
C ALA A 100 -3.13 -10.10 7.47
N LEU A 101 -4.40 -9.71 7.30
CA LEU A 101 -5.52 -10.65 7.19
C LEU A 101 -5.42 -11.50 5.93
N ASN A 102 -5.06 -10.92 4.79
CA ASN A 102 -4.83 -11.65 3.55
C ASN A 102 -3.68 -12.67 3.69
N ALA A 103 -2.61 -12.30 4.40
CA ALA A 103 -1.51 -13.21 4.67
C ALA A 103 -1.94 -14.40 5.54
N VAL A 104 -2.77 -14.16 6.57
CA VAL A 104 -3.34 -15.20 7.42
C VAL A 104 -4.23 -16.14 6.61
N GLU A 105 -5.14 -15.59 5.81
CA GLU A 105 -6.06 -16.38 4.97
C GLU A 105 -5.29 -17.22 3.95
N PHE A 106 -4.29 -16.62 3.30
CA PHE A 106 -3.46 -17.34 2.33
C PHE A 106 -2.65 -18.46 2.97
N LEU A 107 -2.03 -18.18 4.13
CA LEU A 107 -1.26 -19.16 4.88
C LEU A 107 -2.14 -20.34 5.32
N TYR A 108 -3.32 -20.05 5.84
CA TYR A 108 -4.31 -21.05 6.23
C TYR A 108 -4.77 -21.91 5.04
N THR A 109 -5.11 -21.28 3.91
CA THR A 109 -5.62 -21.98 2.72
C THR A 109 -4.53 -22.83 2.05
N ALA A 110 -3.26 -22.40 2.11
CA ALA A 110 -2.13 -23.14 1.56
C ALA A 110 -1.75 -24.37 2.39
N THR A 111 -2.09 -24.36 3.69
CA THR A 111 -1.75 -25.45 4.61
C THR A 111 -2.86 -26.49 4.65
N ARG A 112 -2.53 -27.75 4.37
CA ARG A 112 -3.51 -28.85 4.47
C ARG A 112 -3.71 -29.24 5.93
N PRO A 113 -4.96 -29.40 6.39
CA PRO A 113 -5.22 -29.93 7.72
C PRO A 113 -4.83 -31.40 7.82
N GLU A 114 -4.11 -31.77 8.87
CA GLU A 114 -3.80 -33.14 9.24
C GLU A 114 -4.57 -33.51 10.50
N ASN A 115 -5.45 -34.50 10.43
CA ASN A 115 -6.31 -34.91 11.56
C ASN A 115 -7.08 -33.75 12.23
N GLY A 116 -7.58 -32.80 11.46
CA GLY A 116 -8.28 -31.61 11.99
C GLY A 116 -7.37 -30.54 12.59
N VAL A 117 -6.06 -30.68 12.45
CA VAL A 117 -5.06 -29.70 12.93
C VAL A 117 -4.34 -29.05 11.75
N VAL A 118 -4.29 -27.73 11.74
CA VAL A 118 -3.55 -26.92 10.78
C VAL A 118 -2.29 -26.37 11.46
N ARG A 119 -1.13 -26.81 11.03
CA ARG A 119 0.17 -26.33 11.58
C ARG A 119 0.72 -25.24 10.67
N LEU A 120 0.83 -24.02 11.21
CA LEU A 120 1.39 -22.87 10.48
C LEU A 120 2.87 -22.73 10.83
N THR A 121 3.76 -22.99 9.85
CA THR A 121 5.20 -22.92 10.08
C THR A 121 5.76 -21.51 9.82
N MET A 122 6.90 -21.20 10.44
CA MET A 122 7.61 -19.94 10.18
C MET A 122 8.13 -19.88 8.73
N ALA A 123 8.48 -21.00 8.12
CA ALA A 123 8.93 -21.07 6.73
C ALA A 123 7.82 -20.64 5.77
N ASP A 124 6.61 -21.15 5.96
CA ASP A 124 5.45 -20.78 5.15
C ASP A 124 5.06 -19.30 5.35
N ALA A 125 5.09 -18.83 6.60
CA ALA A 125 4.82 -17.43 6.90
C ALA A 125 5.80 -16.46 6.20
N LYS A 126 7.08 -16.78 6.18
CA LYS A 126 8.10 -16.02 5.45
C LYS A 126 7.85 -16.03 3.95
N GLN A 127 7.51 -17.17 3.39
CA GLN A 127 7.22 -17.30 1.95
C GLN A 127 5.99 -16.48 1.54
N VAL A 128 4.94 -16.48 2.36
CA VAL A 128 3.73 -15.68 2.13
C VAL A 128 4.05 -14.18 2.20
N SER A 129 4.81 -13.75 3.21
CA SER A 129 5.20 -12.35 3.37
C SER A 129 6.05 -11.83 2.21
N GLN A 130 7.01 -12.64 1.71
CA GLN A 130 7.83 -12.29 0.56
C GLN A 130 6.99 -12.14 -0.72
N ARG A 131 6.05 -13.07 -0.97
CA ARG A 131 5.14 -12.97 -2.13
C ARG A 131 4.22 -11.77 -2.05
N SER A 132 3.76 -11.42 -0.86
CA SER A 132 2.94 -10.23 -0.64
C SER A 132 3.73 -8.95 -0.91
N ALA A 133 4.98 -8.85 -0.46
CA ALA A 133 5.87 -7.73 -0.75
C ALA A 133 6.12 -7.57 -2.26
N MET A 134 6.47 -8.65 -2.97
CA MET A 134 6.70 -8.62 -4.43
C MET A 134 5.48 -8.19 -5.25
N ARG A 135 4.26 -8.48 -4.80
CA ARG A 135 3.03 -8.03 -5.48
C ARG A 135 2.75 -6.55 -5.27
N TYR A 136 3.14 -6.01 -4.11
CA TYR A 136 2.90 -4.61 -3.73
C TYR A 136 3.91 -3.65 -4.37
N ASP A 137 5.19 -4.07 -4.48
CA ASP A 137 6.22 -3.29 -5.17
C ASP A 137 5.91 -3.03 -6.65
N LYS A 138 5.13 -3.92 -7.29
CA LYS A 138 4.70 -3.72 -8.69
C LYS A 138 3.56 -2.71 -8.88
N SER A 139 2.87 -2.32 -7.84
CA SER A 139 1.69 -1.43 -7.89
C SER A 139 1.73 -0.28 -6.88
N GLY A 140 2.83 -0.09 -6.16
CA GLY A 140 2.98 0.96 -5.16
C GLY A 140 3.49 2.28 -5.74
N ASP A 141 3.03 3.40 -5.20
CA ASP A 141 3.48 4.75 -5.55
C ASP A 141 4.98 4.94 -5.29
N ASP A 142 5.57 4.24 -4.31
CA ASP A 142 7.00 4.24 -4.00
C ASP A 142 7.86 3.87 -5.22
N HIS A 143 7.38 2.96 -6.06
CA HIS A 143 8.02 2.57 -7.31
C HIS A 143 8.12 3.73 -8.31
N TYR A 144 7.04 4.48 -8.48
CA TYR A 144 7.00 5.64 -9.38
C TYR A 144 7.80 6.81 -8.79
N ASP A 145 7.85 6.94 -7.48
CA ASP A 145 8.60 7.98 -6.78
C ASP A 145 10.11 7.75 -6.91
N ASP A 146 10.60 6.54 -6.73
CA ASP A 146 12.01 6.18 -6.93
C ASP A 146 12.45 6.38 -8.38
N LEU A 147 11.62 5.96 -9.35
CA LEU A 147 11.91 6.17 -10.77
C LEU A 147 11.87 7.66 -11.14
N SER A 148 10.91 8.41 -10.60
CA SER A 148 10.79 9.86 -10.79
C SER A 148 11.98 10.60 -10.18
N ALA A 149 12.42 10.18 -8.98
CA ALA A 149 13.59 10.74 -8.31
C ALA A 149 14.88 10.47 -9.09
N LEU A 150 15.06 9.24 -9.59
CA LEU A 150 16.18 8.88 -10.48
C LEU A 150 16.18 9.74 -11.75
N MET A 151 15.06 9.90 -12.42
CA MET A 151 14.95 10.73 -13.61
C MET A 151 15.24 12.21 -13.34
N LYS A 152 14.81 12.74 -12.19
CA LYS A 152 15.11 14.11 -11.74
C LYS A 152 16.60 14.28 -11.43
N SER A 153 17.23 13.31 -10.78
CA SER A 153 18.68 13.31 -10.48
C SER A 153 19.52 13.34 -11.75
N ILE A 154 19.16 12.52 -12.73
CA ILE A 154 19.85 12.50 -14.04
C ILE A 154 19.69 13.85 -14.75
N ARG A 155 18.49 14.44 -14.76
CA ARG A 155 18.24 15.76 -15.37
C ARG A 155 18.95 16.89 -14.62
N GLY A 156 19.08 16.76 -13.31
CA GLY A 156 19.81 17.71 -12.46
C GLY A 156 21.33 17.56 -12.52
N SER A 157 21.83 16.55 -13.26
CA SER A 157 23.26 16.21 -13.31
C SER A 157 23.86 15.95 -11.93
N ASP A 158 23.09 15.33 -11.04
CA ASP A 158 23.52 14.91 -9.70
C ASP A 158 23.87 13.41 -9.72
N PRO A 159 25.16 13.06 -9.84
CA PRO A 159 25.59 11.66 -9.98
C PRO A 159 25.38 10.89 -8.66
N ASP A 160 25.53 11.52 -7.52
CA ASP A 160 25.44 10.85 -6.22
C ASP A 160 23.99 10.46 -5.92
N ALA A 161 23.05 11.37 -6.15
CA ALA A 161 21.63 11.07 -6.05
C ALA A 161 21.19 10.02 -7.10
N ALA A 162 21.69 10.09 -8.33
CA ALA A 162 21.37 9.13 -9.38
C ALA A 162 21.84 7.71 -9.05
N ILE A 163 23.04 7.57 -8.44
CA ILE A 163 23.55 6.27 -7.97
C ILE A 163 22.71 5.73 -6.82
N HIS A 164 22.30 6.58 -5.90
CA HIS A 164 21.46 6.20 -4.75
C HIS A 164 20.12 5.63 -5.21
N TYR A 165 19.39 6.36 -6.03
CA TYR A 165 18.08 5.91 -6.54
C TYR A 165 18.19 4.73 -7.52
N ARG A 166 19.29 4.62 -8.28
CA ARG A 166 19.56 3.45 -9.11
C ARG A 166 19.75 2.18 -8.28
N ALA A 167 20.40 2.26 -7.12
CA ALA A 167 20.58 1.11 -6.24
C ALA A 167 19.24 0.61 -5.68
N GLY A 168 18.33 1.53 -5.29
CA GLY A 168 16.96 1.22 -4.90
C GLY A 168 16.17 0.56 -6.04
N ALA A 169 16.21 1.15 -7.23
CA ALA A 169 15.55 0.62 -8.43
C ALA A 169 16.08 -0.76 -8.86
N HIS A 170 17.37 -1.05 -8.67
CA HIS A 170 17.96 -2.35 -8.99
C HIS A 170 17.49 -3.46 -8.04
N GLY A 171 17.38 -3.16 -6.74
CA GLY A 171 16.85 -4.08 -5.74
C GLY A 171 15.38 -4.46 -5.98
N ALA A 172 14.61 -3.58 -6.63
CA ALA A 172 13.19 -3.79 -6.98
C ALA A 172 12.96 -4.40 -8.38
N GLY A 173 14.02 -4.73 -9.14
CA GLY A 173 13.89 -5.34 -10.48
C GLY A 173 13.50 -4.37 -11.61
N LEU A 174 13.69 -3.06 -11.42
CA LEU A 174 13.20 -1.95 -12.23
C LEU A 174 14.01 -1.60 -13.50
N LEU A 175 15.15 -2.24 -13.72
CA LEU A 175 16.04 -1.90 -14.84
C LEU A 175 15.44 -2.10 -16.22
N GLY A 176 14.45 -2.99 -16.36
CA GLY A 176 13.74 -3.22 -17.62
C GLY A 176 12.92 -2.02 -18.11
N ASP A 177 12.37 -1.23 -17.17
CA ASP A 177 11.50 -0.10 -17.48
C ASP A 177 12.30 1.16 -17.87
N ILE A 178 13.55 1.29 -17.37
CA ILE A 178 14.46 2.39 -17.71
C ILE A 178 14.95 2.28 -19.14
N GLU A 179 15.23 1.07 -19.63
CA GLU A 179 15.64 0.85 -21.05
C GLU A 179 14.50 1.19 -22.03
N GLY A 180 13.25 0.95 -21.65
CA GLY A 180 12.07 1.31 -22.44
C GLY A 180 11.84 2.82 -22.52
N ALA A 181 12.11 3.57 -21.46
CA ALA A 181 11.98 5.02 -21.40
C ALA A 181 13.09 5.76 -22.15
N SER A 182 14.32 5.22 -22.15
CA SER A 182 15.47 5.80 -22.87
C SER A 182 15.30 5.78 -24.40
N ARG A 183 14.54 4.84 -24.95
CA ARG A 183 14.26 4.76 -26.39
C ARG A 183 13.26 5.79 -26.90
N LYS A 184 12.53 6.47 -26.02
CA LYS A 184 11.47 7.43 -26.40
C LYS A 184 11.89 8.90 -26.32
N THR A 185 13.06 9.21 -25.75
CA THR A 185 13.55 10.58 -25.63
C THR A 185 14.90 10.71 -26.33
N PRO A 186 15.02 11.45 -27.46
CA PRO A 186 16.31 11.73 -28.06
C PRO A 186 17.14 12.58 -27.10
N LEU A 187 18.38 12.17 -26.86
CA LEU A 187 19.36 12.92 -26.08
C LEU A 187 19.50 14.34 -26.67
N PRO A 188 19.50 15.40 -25.85
CA PRO A 188 19.84 16.72 -26.34
C PRO A 188 21.28 16.71 -26.88
N LYS A 189 21.47 17.25 -28.07
CA LYS A 189 22.80 17.39 -28.68
C LYS A 189 23.69 18.22 -27.74
N PRO A 190 24.97 17.86 -27.57
CA PRO A 190 25.90 18.68 -26.79
C PRO A 190 25.95 20.09 -27.39
N CYS A 191 25.81 21.09 -26.53
CA CYS A 191 26.02 22.49 -26.92
C CYS A 191 27.42 22.62 -27.49
N GLY A 192 27.48 22.99 -28.75
CA GLY A 192 28.74 23.29 -29.46
C GLY A 192 29.44 24.45 -28.76
N THR A 193 30.72 24.23 -28.49
CA THR A 193 31.68 25.25 -28.09
C THR A 193 31.69 26.35 -29.14
N LEU A 194 31.20 27.53 -28.79
CA LEU A 194 31.48 28.75 -29.58
C LEU A 194 32.86 29.28 -29.15
N LEU A 195 33.76 29.29 -30.12
CA LEU A 195 34.98 30.11 -30.10
C LEU A 195 34.65 31.59 -30.15
#